data_941469452dee46b0065b2e76f069e749
#
_entry.id   941469452dee46b0065b2e76f069e749
#
_cell.length_a   1.000
_cell.length_b   1.000
_cell.length_c   1.000
_cell.angle_alpha   90.00
_cell.angle_beta   90.00
_cell.angle_gamma   90.00
#
_symmetry.space_group_name_H-M   'P 1'
#
loop_
_entity.id
_entity.type
_entity.pdbx_description
1 polymer ?
#
loop_
_entity_poly.entity_id
_entity_poly.type
_entity_poly.pdbx_seq_one_letter_code
_entity_poly.pdbx_strand_id
1 'polypeptide(L)'
;MDLAEKNFKIWSKEPFDRETTNEVYRLKEKLDQSEFNDIFHKDLEFGTGGIRGIMGIGPNRINKYSLGKATQGISNFINDLKIKDPAVIIGYDSRNNGKYLSEVVSDIFNANNIKTYVFDEIKPTPIISFGVRNLSCICGIVITASHNPPEYNGYKVYWSDGGQIVPPIDKKLISSISRTNYGDINFKANKNLKLTNYNKIEKEYFKKLCDYLKKIGIKKEKKKLKVVFTPIHGTSYKMIPSLLEDYGFEYKTVESQMIPDGNFPTVISPNPEEGEALSIGISLAKKLNYDIVVGTDPDSDRFGIAIKQNNEFILLNGNQTMVLMLDYLLKKNTNHKNSFIASTVVSTPMIEKIAKLNNVEIMLSLTGFKWIGKMINDFPEKDFVAGGEESYGFLFGDFVRDKDAIASSLLICEILNEVKEKNKSFLNQLIDCYIKYGFYKEKLVTKKLTGLDGRKKINSITDNIERILQKKLAIVMS
;
A
#
# COMPACT_ATOMS: atom_id res chain seq x y z
N MET A 1 -18.86 -28.39 21.19
CA MET A 1 -19.04 -26.92 21.37
C MET A 1 -18.55 -26.25 20.13
N ASP A 2 -19.37 -25.43 19.50
CA ASP A 2 -18.99 -24.63 18.32
C ASP A 2 -17.78 -23.77 18.63
N LEU A 3 -16.90 -23.54 17.65
CA LEU A 3 -15.68 -22.78 17.81
C LEU A 3 -15.98 -21.31 18.20
N ALA A 4 -17.07 -20.75 17.67
CA ALA A 4 -17.53 -19.41 18.03
C ALA A 4 -17.91 -19.32 19.51
N GLU A 5 -18.64 -20.30 20.05
CA GLU A 5 -18.98 -20.37 21.47
C GLU A 5 -17.74 -20.54 22.36
N LYS A 6 -16.74 -21.29 21.90
CA LYS A 6 -15.47 -21.41 22.62
C LYS A 6 -14.75 -20.06 22.71
N ASN A 7 -14.63 -19.36 21.59
CA ASN A 7 -13.98 -18.05 21.53
C ASN A 7 -14.76 -16.98 22.31
N PHE A 8 -16.09 -17.00 22.26
CA PHE A 8 -16.93 -16.15 23.09
C PHE A 8 -16.58 -16.32 24.58
N LYS A 9 -16.51 -17.57 25.09
CA LYS A 9 -16.14 -17.84 26.48
C LYS A 9 -14.73 -17.38 26.84
N ILE A 10 -13.81 -17.39 25.89
CA ILE A 10 -12.46 -16.83 26.10
C ILE A 10 -12.53 -15.32 26.21
N TRP A 11 -13.23 -14.64 25.30
CA TRP A 11 -13.32 -13.17 25.23
C TRP A 11 -14.25 -12.54 26.29
N SER A 12 -15.06 -13.32 26.99
CA SER A 12 -15.96 -12.84 28.05
C SER A 12 -15.36 -12.83 29.45
N LYS A 13 -14.04 -13.05 29.60
CA LYS A 13 -13.32 -13.04 30.88
C LYS A 13 -11.88 -12.56 30.73
N GLU A 14 -11.12 -12.51 31.81
CA GLU A 14 -9.68 -12.23 31.77
C GLU A 14 -8.96 -13.06 30.70
N PRO A 15 -7.96 -12.46 30.00
CA PRO A 15 -7.27 -11.21 30.29
C PRO A 15 -7.90 -9.96 29.63
N PHE A 16 -9.11 -10.05 29.12
CA PHE A 16 -9.79 -8.92 28.48
C PHE A 16 -10.33 -7.95 29.55
N ASP A 17 -10.24 -6.63 29.27
CA ASP A 17 -10.75 -5.62 30.18
C ASP A 17 -12.29 -5.61 30.25
N ARG A 18 -12.80 -4.90 31.26
CA ARG A 18 -14.24 -4.85 31.54
C ARG A 18 -15.06 -4.25 30.41
N GLU A 19 -14.54 -3.25 29.71
CA GLU A 19 -15.23 -2.65 28.57
C GLU A 19 -15.38 -3.67 27.43
N THR A 20 -14.30 -4.36 27.09
CA THR A 20 -14.31 -5.42 26.09
C THR A 20 -15.24 -6.58 26.45
N THR A 21 -15.20 -7.07 27.69
CA THR A 21 -16.05 -8.16 28.14
C THR A 21 -17.53 -7.79 28.13
N ASN A 22 -17.88 -6.57 28.55
CA ASN A 22 -19.26 -6.07 28.49
C ASN A 22 -19.76 -6.01 27.03
N GLU A 23 -18.93 -5.52 26.13
CA GLU A 23 -19.29 -5.44 24.72
C GLU A 23 -19.46 -6.83 24.09
N VAL A 24 -18.62 -7.80 24.45
CA VAL A 24 -18.76 -9.22 24.04
C VAL A 24 -20.12 -9.79 24.43
N TYR A 25 -20.59 -9.53 25.66
CA TYR A 25 -21.92 -9.97 26.10
C TYR A 25 -23.02 -9.26 25.32
N ARG A 26 -22.90 -7.95 25.10
CA ARG A 26 -23.86 -7.16 24.30
C ARG A 26 -23.97 -7.68 22.86
N LEU A 27 -22.85 -8.02 22.25
CA LEU A 27 -22.82 -8.62 20.90
C LEU A 27 -23.55 -9.96 20.86
N LYS A 28 -23.37 -10.81 21.89
CA LYS A 28 -24.06 -12.10 21.98
C LYS A 28 -25.58 -11.97 22.05
N GLU A 29 -26.07 -10.95 22.73
CA GLU A 29 -27.51 -10.69 22.85
C GLU A 29 -28.13 -10.06 21.60
N LYS A 30 -27.34 -9.26 20.87
CA LYS A 30 -27.84 -8.42 19.77
C LYS A 30 -27.73 -9.06 18.40
N LEU A 31 -26.70 -9.88 18.17
CA LEU A 31 -26.39 -10.42 16.84
C LEU A 31 -27.18 -11.70 16.54
N ASP A 32 -27.46 -11.90 15.26
CA ASP A 32 -27.90 -13.20 14.79
C ASP A 32 -26.76 -14.23 14.80
N GLN A 33 -27.08 -15.51 14.61
CA GLN A 33 -26.08 -16.60 14.68
C GLN A 33 -25.02 -16.48 13.57
N SER A 34 -25.36 -15.94 12.41
CA SER A 34 -24.42 -15.78 11.30
C SER A 34 -23.41 -14.69 11.59
N GLU A 35 -23.86 -13.54 12.07
CA GLU A 35 -23.03 -12.40 12.48
C GLU A 35 -22.14 -12.77 13.68
N PHE A 36 -22.70 -13.48 14.66
CA PHE A 36 -21.95 -13.99 15.81
C PHE A 36 -20.84 -14.93 15.37
N ASN A 37 -21.14 -15.88 14.49
CA ASN A 37 -20.14 -16.81 13.96
C ASN A 37 -19.07 -16.08 13.15
N ASP A 38 -19.42 -15.05 12.38
CA ASP A 38 -18.43 -14.26 11.64
C ASP A 38 -17.43 -13.57 12.57
N ILE A 39 -17.88 -13.07 13.71
CA ILE A 39 -17.01 -12.39 14.68
C ILE A 39 -16.14 -13.38 15.47
N PHE A 40 -16.72 -14.51 15.92
CA PHE A 40 -16.10 -15.36 16.92
C PHE A 40 -15.55 -16.69 16.40
N HIS A 41 -15.73 -17.06 15.11
CA HIS A 41 -15.32 -18.39 14.61
C HIS A 41 -13.80 -18.64 14.67
N LYS A 42 -12.98 -17.62 14.51
CA LYS A 42 -11.50 -17.73 14.56
C LYS A 42 -10.82 -16.39 14.80
N ASP A 43 -9.54 -16.42 15.14
CA ASP A 43 -8.69 -15.24 15.16
C ASP A 43 -8.46 -14.71 13.71
N LEU A 44 -8.25 -13.39 13.58
CA LEU A 44 -7.74 -12.80 12.33
C LEU A 44 -6.41 -13.47 11.95
N GLU A 45 -6.33 -13.91 10.71
CA GLU A 45 -5.11 -14.51 10.19
C GLU A 45 -4.06 -13.42 9.90
N PHE A 46 -2.85 -13.64 10.39
CA PHE A 46 -1.69 -12.89 9.98
C PHE A 46 -1.20 -13.47 8.66
N GLY A 47 -1.49 -12.77 7.56
CA GLY A 47 -1.08 -13.16 6.22
C GLY A 47 0.33 -12.70 5.86
N THR A 48 0.77 -13.02 4.65
CA THR A 48 2.11 -12.68 4.14
C THR A 48 2.35 -11.19 3.91
N GLY A 49 1.33 -10.32 4.10
CA GLY A 49 1.43 -8.85 4.04
C GLY A 49 1.03 -8.17 5.36
N GLY A 50 0.70 -8.95 6.41
CA GLY A 50 0.16 -8.45 7.66
C GLY A 50 -1.27 -8.86 7.91
N ILE A 51 -2.05 -8.05 8.62
CA ILE A 51 -3.47 -8.29 8.96
C ILE A 51 -4.34 -7.25 8.25
N ARG A 52 -5.52 -7.64 7.80
CA ARG A 52 -6.57 -6.74 7.33
C ARG A 52 -7.93 -7.29 7.72
N GLY A 53 -8.80 -6.44 8.26
CA GLY A 53 -10.13 -6.86 8.69
C GLY A 53 -11.02 -5.70 9.09
N ILE A 54 -12.28 -6.01 9.39
CA ILE A 54 -13.26 -5.05 9.91
C ILE A 54 -12.88 -4.70 11.34
N MET A 55 -12.99 -3.42 11.72
CA MET A 55 -12.78 -2.96 13.08
C MET A 55 -13.93 -3.42 14.00
N GLY A 56 -13.62 -3.73 15.25
CA GLY A 56 -14.63 -4.12 16.24
C GLY A 56 -14.08 -5.04 17.32
N ILE A 57 -14.93 -5.47 18.22
CA ILE A 57 -14.60 -6.41 19.28
C ILE A 57 -14.77 -7.83 18.79
N GLY A 58 -13.86 -8.72 19.20
CA GLY A 58 -13.85 -10.14 18.88
C GLY A 58 -12.57 -10.58 18.16
N PRO A 59 -12.33 -11.90 18.10
CA PRO A 59 -11.10 -12.47 17.55
C PRO A 59 -10.94 -12.22 16.04
N ASN A 60 -12.02 -12.19 15.27
CA ASN A 60 -12.01 -11.92 13.82
C ASN A 60 -12.24 -10.44 13.49
N ARG A 61 -11.79 -9.54 14.35
CA ARG A 61 -11.91 -8.07 14.20
C ARG A 61 -10.60 -7.38 14.51
N ILE A 62 -10.37 -6.22 13.86
CA ILE A 62 -9.25 -5.35 14.19
C ILE A 62 -9.56 -4.59 15.47
N ASN A 63 -8.76 -4.83 16.51
CA ASN A 63 -8.83 -4.18 17.80
C ASN A 63 -7.47 -4.26 18.53
N LYS A 64 -7.41 -3.68 19.74
CA LYS A 64 -6.18 -3.66 20.54
C LYS A 64 -5.64 -5.05 20.91
N TYR A 65 -6.48 -6.05 21.01
CA TYR A 65 -6.06 -7.41 21.37
C TYR A 65 -5.57 -8.21 20.17
N SER A 66 -6.26 -8.11 19.01
CA SER A 66 -5.82 -8.77 17.79
C SER A 66 -4.49 -8.21 17.29
N LEU A 67 -4.34 -6.86 17.28
CA LEU A 67 -3.06 -6.23 16.94
C LEU A 67 -2.03 -6.40 18.07
N GLY A 68 -2.48 -6.41 19.32
CA GLY A 68 -1.62 -6.66 20.47
C GLY A 68 -0.96 -8.04 20.41
N LYS A 69 -1.73 -9.08 20.10
CA LYS A 69 -1.23 -10.44 19.91
C LYS A 69 -0.18 -10.51 18.80
N ALA A 70 -0.46 -9.87 17.65
CA ALA A 70 0.50 -9.78 16.55
C ALA A 70 1.77 -9.05 16.97
N THR A 71 1.64 -7.90 17.64
CA THR A 71 2.78 -7.08 18.09
C THR A 71 3.61 -7.80 19.14
N GLN A 72 2.97 -8.49 20.10
CA GLN A 72 3.69 -9.30 21.09
C GLN A 72 4.47 -10.44 20.42
N GLY A 73 3.85 -11.15 19.47
CA GLY A 73 4.55 -12.20 18.72
C GLY A 73 5.74 -11.67 17.90
N ILE A 74 5.61 -10.50 17.28
CA ILE A 74 6.72 -9.84 16.59
C ILE A 74 7.81 -9.43 17.59
N SER A 75 7.42 -8.88 18.75
CA SER A 75 8.36 -8.50 19.82
C SER A 75 9.16 -9.69 20.33
N ASN A 76 8.50 -10.83 20.56
CA ASN A 76 9.14 -12.07 20.97
C ASN A 76 10.18 -12.50 19.94
N PHE A 77 9.81 -12.50 18.64
CA PHE A 77 10.72 -12.86 17.55
C PHE A 77 11.92 -11.90 17.46
N ILE A 78 11.71 -10.57 17.60
CA ILE A 78 12.81 -9.59 17.57
C ILE A 78 13.77 -9.84 18.75
N ASN A 79 13.25 -10.11 19.93
CA ASN A 79 14.06 -10.38 21.11
C ASN A 79 14.87 -11.69 20.98
N ASP A 80 14.30 -12.72 20.34
CA ASP A 80 15.01 -13.98 20.04
C ASP A 80 16.20 -13.76 19.09
N LEU A 81 16.17 -12.72 18.24
CA LEU A 81 17.29 -12.36 17.37
C LEU A 81 18.49 -11.75 18.13
N LYS A 82 18.30 -11.36 19.41
CA LYS A 82 19.34 -10.76 20.29
C LYS A 82 20.02 -9.53 19.66
N ILE A 83 19.27 -8.73 18.90
CA ILE A 83 19.77 -7.50 18.30
C ILE A 83 19.97 -6.46 19.41
N LYS A 84 21.11 -5.79 19.38
CA LYS A 84 21.40 -4.69 20.30
C LYS A 84 20.54 -3.48 19.94
N ASP A 85 19.85 -2.92 20.94
CA ASP A 85 19.03 -1.70 20.84
C ASP A 85 18.03 -1.73 19.66
N PRO A 86 17.16 -2.75 19.55
CA PRO A 86 16.25 -2.87 18.43
C PRO A 86 15.26 -1.71 18.41
N ALA A 87 14.93 -1.23 17.20
CA ALA A 87 14.00 -0.14 17.01
C ALA A 87 12.96 -0.46 15.93
N VAL A 88 11.75 0.07 16.07
CA VAL A 88 10.62 -0.05 15.15
C VAL A 88 10.10 1.34 14.82
N ILE A 89 9.76 1.58 13.54
CA ILE A 89 9.06 2.78 13.11
C ILE A 89 7.59 2.48 12.88
N ILE A 90 6.69 3.35 13.35
CA ILE A 90 5.23 3.12 13.33
C ILE A 90 4.54 4.33 12.70
N GLY A 91 3.79 4.08 11.64
CA GLY A 91 2.92 5.07 11.01
C GLY A 91 1.47 4.58 10.90
N TYR A 92 0.58 5.48 10.55
CA TYR A 92 -0.84 5.19 10.34
C TYR A 92 -1.43 6.13 9.30
N ASP A 93 -2.50 5.69 8.64
CA ASP A 93 -3.26 6.50 7.69
C ASP A 93 -4.42 7.27 8.36
N SER A 94 -5.31 7.85 7.56
CA SER A 94 -6.43 8.66 8.05
C SER A 94 -7.58 7.86 8.66
N ARG A 95 -7.54 6.52 8.62
CA ARG A 95 -8.62 5.64 9.10
C ARG A 95 -8.92 5.82 10.57
N ASN A 96 -10.21 5.61 10.91
CA ASN A 96 -10.66 5.60 12.29
C ASN A 96 -9.80 4.64 13.13
N ASN A 97 -9.56 5.00 14.37
CA ASN A 97 -8.71 4.28 15.33
C ASN A 97 -7.22 4.13 14.91
N GLY A 98 -6.77 4.69 13.78
CA GLY A 98 -5.38 4.55 13.32
C GLY A 98 -4.37 5.03 14.39
N LYS A 99 -4.55 6.25 14.90
CA LYS A 99 -3.71 6.81 15.97
C LYS A 99 -3.73 5.97 17.24
N TYR A 100 -4.92 5.63 17.74
CA TYR A 100 -5.08 4.81 18.95
C TYR A 100 -4.39 3.45 18.81
N LEU A 101 -4.60 2.75 17.70
CA LEU A 101 -3.98 1.45 17.48
C LEU A 101 -2.46 1.54 17.31
N SER A 102 -1.95 2.62 16.70
CA SER A 102 -0.50 2.86 16.61
C SER A 102 0.14 3.09 17.97
N GLU A 103 -0.57 3.76 18.88
CA GLU A 103 -0.13 3.95 20.26
C GLU A 103 -0.10 2.62 21.03
N VAL A 104 -1.15 1.80 20.93
CA VAL A 104 -1.19 0.45 21.52
C VAL A 104 -0.01 -0.42 21.02
N VAL A 105 0.23 -0.42 19.71
CA VAL A 105 1.35 -1.14 19.11
C VAL A 105 2.70 -0.66 19.63
N SER A 106 2.89 0.67 19.71
CA SER A 106 4.10 1.27 20.30
C SER A 106 4.30 0.86 21.74
N ASP A 107 3.24 0.92 22.54
CA ASP A 107 3.30 0.59 23.98
C ASP A 107 3.74 -0.86 24.22
N ILE A 108 3.24 -1.80 23.38
CA ILE A 108 3.63 -3.21 23.46
C ILE A 108 5.10 -3.43 23.07
N PHE A 109 5.57 -2.80 21.98
CA PHE A 109 7.00 -2.86 21.63
C PHE A 109 7.87 -2.30 22.77
N ASN A 110 7.50 -1.15 23.33
CA ASN A 110 8.24 -0.53 24.44
C ASN A 110 8.21 -1.38 25.72
N ALA A 111 7.08 -2.07 26.00
CA ALA A 111 6.97 -3.02 27.11
C ALA A 111 7.91 -4.23 26.96
N ASN A 112 8.32 -4.53 25.73
CA ASN A 112 9.28 -5.58 25.38
C ASN A 112 10.71 -5.07 25.13
N ASN A 113 11.04 -3.87 25.63
CA ASN A 113 12.34 -3.21 25.48
C ASN A 113 12.75 -2.91 24.05
N ILE A 114 11.80 -2.73 23.14
CA ILE A 114 12.03 -2.35 21.76
C ILE A 114 11.69 -0.86 21.60
N LYS A 115 12.65 -0.07 21.13
CA LYS A 115 12.48 1.37 20.91
C LYS A 115 11.50 1.63 19.77
N THR A 116 10.65 2.66 19.89
CA THR A 116 9.73 3.03 18.82
C THR A 116 9.89 4.47 18.36
N TYR A 117 9.84 4.66 17.04
CA TYR A 117 9.64 5.96 16.39
C TYR A 117 8.19 6.04 15.95
N VAL A 118 7.40 6.93 16.56
CA VAL A 118 5.95 7.06 16.27
C VAL A 118 5.68 8.46 15.75
N PHE A 119 4.86 8.56 14.70
CA PHE A 119 4.45 9.85 14.18
C PHE A 119 3.21 10.39 14.93
N ASP A 120 3.20 11.70 15.18
CA ASP A 120 2.07 12.38 15.82
C ASP A 120 0.92 12.64 14.85
N GLU A 121 1.18 12.56 13.54
CA GLU A 121 0.22 12.73 12.46
C GLU A 121 0.30 11.59 11.45
N ILE A 122 -0.74 11.46 10.62
CA ILE A 122 -0.82 10.46 9.57
C ILE A 122 0.38 10.55 8.61
N LYS A 123 0.86 9.40 8.13
CA LYS A 123 2.01 9.33 7.21
C LYS A 123 1.77 8.36 6.05
N PRO A 124 2.23 8.73 4.84
CA PRO A 124 2.26 7.82 3.70
C PRO A 124 3.06 6.55 3.99
N THR A 125 2.57 5.43 3.50
CA THR A 125 3.26 4.13 3.57
C THR A 125 4.72 4.18 3.06
N PRO A 126 5.06 4.83 1.92
CA PRO A 126 6.45 4.93 1.47
C PRO A 126 7.38 5.63 2.46
N ILE A 127 6.88 6.56 3.27
CA ILE A 127 7.68 7.20 4.32
C ILE A 127 8.10 6.21 5.41
N ILE A 128 7.26 5.23 5.72
CA ILE A 128 7.59 4.21 6.71
C ILE A 128 8.61 3.22 6.11
N SER A 129 8.40 2.76 4.87
CA SER A 129 9.37 1.93 4.15
C SER A 129 10.76 2.59 4.08
N PHE A 130 10.81 3.88 3.71
CA PHE A 130 12.04 4.68 3.71
C PHE A 130 12.64 4.81 5.12
N GLY A 131 11.80 5.09 6.11
CA GLY A 131 12.19 5.32 7.51
C GLY A 131 12.83 4.08 8.16
N VAL A 132 12.36 2.87 7.84
CA VAL A 132 12.98 1.62 8.33
C VAL A 132 14.46 1.61 8.01
N ARG A 133 14.84 1.89 6.76
CA ARG A 133 16.24 1.89 6.31
C ARG A 133 17.01 3.11 6.82
N ASN A 134 16.39 4.30 6.76
CA ASN A 134 17.06 5.55 7.16
C ASN A 134 17.40 5.60 8.66
N LEU A 135 16.55 5.01 9.51
CA LEU A 135 16.75 4.94 10.96
C LEU A 135 17.37 3.61 11.42
N SER A 136 17.73 2.72 10.49
CA SER A 136 18.23 1.38 10.81
C SER A 136 17.28 0.60 11.75
N CYS A 137 15.97 0.75 11.55
CA CYS A 137 14.97 -0.01 12.29
C CYS A 137 14.97 -1.47 11.84
N ILE A 138 14.73 -2.40 12.77
CA ILE A 138 14.55 -3.82 12.44
C ILE A 138 13.21 -4.08 11.75
N CYS A 139 12.21 -3.25 12.06
CA CYS A 139 10.84 -3.43 11.59
C CYS A 139 10.15 -2.07 11.40
N GLY A 140 9.20 -2.02 10.47
CA GLY A 140 8.26 -0.92 10.29
C GLY A 140 6.82 -1.43 10.37
N ILE A 141 5.94 -0.66 10.97
CA ILE A 141 4.52 -0.97 11.07
C ILE A 141 3.71 0.17 10.47
N VAL A 142 2.72 -0.16 9.64
CA VAL A 142 1.73 0.81 9.15
C VAL A 142 0.32 0.32 9.50
N ILE A 143 -0.39 1.12 10.28
CA ILE A 143 -1.79 0.87 10.60
C ILE A 143 -2.64 1.44 9.47
N THR A 144 -3.09 0.55 8.58
CA THR A 144 -3.83 0.91 7.36
C THR A 144 -4.56 -0.29 6.78
N ALA A 145 -5.64 -0.04 6.06
CA ALA A 145 -6.27 -1.00 5.16
C ALA A 145 -6.25 -0.51 3.69
N SER A 146 -5.32 0.43 3.35
CA SER A 146 -5.17 0.99 2.00
C SER A 146 -6.51 1.53 1.48
N HIS A 147 -7.00 1.08 0.35
CA HIS A 147 -8.24 1.51 -0.30
C HIS A 147 -9.52 0.75 0.12
N ASN A 148 -9.46 -0.09 1.15
CA ASN A 148 -10.67 -0.77 1.64
C ASN A 148 -11.70 0.23 2.19
N PRO A 149 -13.00 -0.16 2.28
CA PRO A 149 -14.04 0.65 2.89
C PRO A 149 -13.74 1.14 4.32
N PRO A 150 -14.45 2.16 4.84
CA PRO A 150 -14.12 2.83 6.10
C PRO A 150 -14.17 1.94 7.35
N GLU A 151 -14.96 0.88 7.34
CA GLU A 151 -15.06 -0.08 8.45
C GLU A 151 -13.82 -0.96 8.62
N TYR A 152 -12.91 -0.98 7.63
CA TYR A 152 -11.68 -1.77 7.67
C TYR A 152 -10.52 -0.98 8.27
N ASN A 153 -9.63 -1.71 8.95
CA ASN A 153 -8.27 -1.29 9.25
C ASN A 153 -7.32 -2.48 9.10
N GLY A 154 -6.03 -2.29 9.38
CA GLY A 154 -5.06 -3.36 9.20
C GLY A 154 -3.71 -3.02 9.81
N TYR A 155 -2.76 -3.93 9.57
CA TYR A 155 -1.43 -3.91 10.17
C TYR A 155 -0.43 -4.45 9.15
N LYS A 156 0.20 -3.55 8.37
CA LYS A 156 1.27 -3.90 7.43
C LYS A 156 2.60 -4.00 8.18
N VAL A 157 3.43 -4.97 7.82
CA VAL A 157 4.75 -5.19 8.44
C VAL A 157 5.84 -5.10 7.38
N TYR A 158 6.81 -4.25 7.65
CA TYR A 158 8.03 -4.05 6.89
C TYR A 158 9.22 -4.60 7.67
N TRP A 159 10.22 -5.16 6.99
CA TRP A 159 11.42 -5.65 7.65
C TRP A 159 12.59 -4.69 7.49
N SER A 160 13.75 -5.05 8.00
CA SER A 160 14.94 -4.19 8.06
C SER A 160 15.45 -3.66 6.71
N ASP A 161 15.07 -4.30 5.62
CA ASP A 161 15.35 -3.86 4.25
C ASP A 161 14.39 -2.76 3.75
N GLY A 162 13.33 -2.44 4.52
CA GLY A 162 12.27 -1.50 4.16
C GLY A 162 11.18 -2.08 3.26
N GLY A 163 11.28 -3.35 2.86
CA GLY A 163 10.25 -4.08 2.11
C GLY A 163 9.23 -4.74 3.04
N GLN A 164 8.03 -5.04 2.52
CA GLN A 164 7.07 -5.87 3.24
C GLN A 164 7.66 -7.28 3.44
N ILE A 165 7.28 -7.91 4.56
CA ILE A 165 7.79 -9.24 4.91
C ILE A 165 7.54 -10.29 3.83
N VAL A 166 8.58 -11.10 3.57
CA VAL A 166 8.58 -12.21 2.61
C VAL A 166 9.24 -13.45 3.26
N PRO A 167 9.12 -14.65 2.68
CA PRO A 167 9.85 -15.82 3.16
C PRO A 167 11.38 -15.57 3.24
N PRO A 168 12.05 -16.04 4.31
CA PRO A 168 11.55 -16.87 5.40
C PRO A 168 10.97 -16.11 6.60
N ILE A 169 11.07 -14.76 6.62
CA ILE A 169 10.70 -13.92 7.77
C ILE A 169 9.20 -13.99 8.07
N ASP A 170 8.35 -13.93 7.05
CA ASP A 170 6.90 -14.03 7.20
C ASP A 170 6.49 -15.32 7.96
N LYS A 171 7.05 -16.48 7.58
CA LYS A 171 6.76 -17.76 8.24
C LYS A 171 7.21 -17.76 9.71
N LYS A 172 8.37 -17.17 10.01
CA LYS A 172 8.89 -17.08 11.37
C LYS A 172 8.01 -16.18 12.24
N LEU A 173 7.58 -15.03 11.71
CA LEU A 173 6.65 -14.12 12.39
C LEU A 173 5.29 -14.78 12.61
N ILE A 174 4.70 -15.42 11.58
CA ILE A 174 3.43 -16.15 11.70
C ILE A 174 3.55 -17.21 12.80
N SER A 175 4.64 -17.96 12.83
CA SER A 175 4.88 -18.98 13.87
C SER A 175 4.99 -18.37 15.28
N SER A 176 5.67 -17.25 15.44
CA SER A 176 5.78 -16.55 16.74
C SER A 176 4.42 -16.01 17.20
N ILE A 177 3.66 -15.37 16.29
CA ILE A 177 2.33 -14.83 16.57
C ILE A 177 1.34 -15.95 16.95
N SER A 178 1.37 -17.10 16.26
CA SER A 178 0.47 -18.21 16.53
C SER A 178 0.69 -18.86 17.90
N ARG A 179 1.90 -18.78 18.44
CA ARG A 179 2.26 -19.26 19.79
C ARG A 179 1.94 -18.29 20.92
N THR A 180 1.65 -17.03 20.57
CA THR A 180 1.32 -15.97 21.53
C THR A 180 -0.15 -16.06 21.93
N ASN A 181 -0.45 -16.07 23.23
CA ASN A 181 -1.81 -16.01 23.75
C ASN A 181 -2.21 -14.58 24.11
N TYR A 182 -3.50 -14.31 24.26
CA TYR A 182 -3.98 -12.97 24.67
C TYR A 182 -3.46 -12.55 26.07
N GLY A 183 -3.22 -13.51 26.97
CA GLY A 183 -2.65 -13.27 28.30
C GLY A 183 -1.16 -12.92 28.30
N ASP A 184 -0.46 -13.19 27.19
CA ASP A 184 0.96 -12.92 27.04
C ASP A 184 1.23 -11.47 26.62
N ILE A 185 0.19 -10.71 26.24
CA ILE A 185 0.32 -9.35 25.73
C ILE A 185 0.72 -8.41 26.87
N ASN A 186 1.90 -7.82 26.77
CA ASN A 186 2.38 -6.85 27.74
C ASN A 186 2.01 -5.41 27.32
N PHE A 187 1.00 -4.84 27.96
CA PHE A 187 0.55 -3.46 27.76
C PHE A 187 1.28 -2.43 28.64
N LYS A 188 2.24 -2.84 29.48
CA LYS A 188 2.95 -1.97 30.42
C LYS A 188 4.10 -1.25 29.75
N ALA A 189 3.81 -0.18 29.04
CA ALA A 189 4.78 0.57 28.24
C ALA A 189 5.93 1.19 29.07
N ASN A 190 7.14 1.09 28.54
CA ASN A 190 8.27 1.92 28.96
C ASN A 190 8.32 3.19 28.10
N LYS A 191 7.69 4.27 28.56
CA LYS A 191 7.55 5.53 27.81
C LYS A 191 8.88 6.17 27.41
N ASN A 192 9.99 5.85 28.06
CA ASN A 192 11.33 6.37 27.73
C ASN A 192 11.86 5.80 26.38
N LEU A 193 11.26 4.74 25.87
CA LEU A 193 11.62 4.12 24.60
C LEU A 193 10.78 4.63 23.42
N LYS A 194 9.77 5.47 23.68
CA LYS A 194 8.91 6.07 22.65
C LYS A 194 9.46 7.42 22.21
N LEU A 195 9.79 7.55 20.93
CA LEU A 195 10.22 8.80 20.32
C LEU A 195 9.12 9.30 19.38
N THR A 196 8.74 10.55 19.57
CA THR A 196 7.73 11.26 18.77
C THR A 196 8.39 12.41 17.99
N ASN A 197 7.63 13.10 17.12
CA ASN A 197 8.07 14.28 16.35
C ASN A 197 9.23 14.02 15.38
N TYR A 198 9.24 12.87 14.71
CA TYR A 198 10.33 12.48 13.82
C TYR A 198 10.13 12.96 12.36
N ASN A 199 9.71 14.22 12.17
CA ASN A 199 9.45 14.82 10.85
C ASN A 199 10.72 14.95 9.98
N LYS A 200 11.92 14.71 10.54
CA LYS A 200 13.17 14.70 9.79
C LYS A 200 13.16 13.68 8.64
N ILE A 201 12.46 12.56 8.80
CA ILE A 201 12.37 11.49 7.78
C ILE A 201 11.76 11.98 6.48
N GLU A 202 10.70 12.80 6.55
CA GLU A 202 10.09 13.37 5.34
C GLU A 202 11.08 14.27 4.57
N LYS A 203 11.86 15.09 5.30
CA LYS A 203 12.88 15.94 4.68
C LYS A 203 13.98 15.12 3.99
N GLU A 204 14.41 14.04 4.62
CA GLU A 204 15.42 13.13 4.04
C GLU A 204 14.84 12.37 2.83
N TYR A 205 13.57 11.93 2.90
CA TYR A 205 12.86 11.34 1.77
C TYR A 205 12.77 12.32 0.59
N PHE A 206 12.28 13.57 0.84
CA PHE A 206 12.21 14.60 -0.21
C PHE A 206 13.56 14.89 -0.83
N LYS A 207 14.61 14.96 -0.02
CA LYS A 207 15.98 15.15 -0.51
C LYS A 207 16.37 14.03 -1.47
N LYS A 208 16.16 12.76 -1.10
CA LYS A 208 16.46 11.60 -1.95
C LYS A 208 15.67 11.61 -3.24
N LEU A 209 14.37 11.92 -3.18
CA LEU A 209 13.51 12.06 -4.35
C LEU A 209 14.01 13.17 -5.27
N CYS A 210 14.27 14.37 -4.75
CA CYS A 210 14.78 15.50 -5.53
C CYS A 210 16.15 15.21 -6.18
N ASP A 211 17.05 14.55 -5.46
CA ASP A 211 18.36 14.14 -5.98
C ASP A 211 18.21 13.15 -7.15
N TYR A 212 17.29 12.18 -7.03
CA TYR A 212 16.99 11.23 -8.10
C TYR A 212 16.38 11.94 -9.32
N LEU A 213 15.37 12.79 -9.13
CA LEU A 213 14.72 13.53 -10.21
C LEU A 213 15.69 14.44 -10.95
N LYS A 214 16.57 15.11 -10.22
CA LYS A 214 17.66 15.92 -10.80
C LYS A 214 18.61 15.04 -11.64
N LYS A 215 18.98 13.86 -11.17
CA LYS A 215 19.84 12.91 -11.89
C LYS A 215 19.24 12.52 -13.25
N ILE A 216 17.93 12.35 -13.34
CA ILE A 216 17.23 12.03 -14.60
C ILE A 216 16.82 13.25 -15.41
N GLY A 217 17.29 14.45 -15.03
CA GLY A 217 17.11 15.69 -15.79
C GLY A 217 15.78 16.41 -15.57
N ILE A 218 15.02 16.05 -14.53
CA ILE A 218 13.79 16.78 -14.15
C ILE A 218 14.17 18.02 -13.33
N LYS A 219 13.69 19.19 -13.76
CA LYS A 219 14.06 20.49 -13.20
C LYS A 219 12.89 21.15 -12.49
N LYS A 220 13.19 21.92 -11.45
CA LYS A 220 12.25 22.83 -10.78
C LYS A 220 12.12 24.10 -11.62
N GLU A 221 11.12 24.13 -12.47
CA GLU A 221 10.84 25.24 -13.37
C GLU A 221 9.34 25.33 -13.67
N LYS A 222 8.84 26.49 -14.11
CA LYS A 222 7.42 26.68 -14.41
C LYS A 222 6.96 25.70 -15.47
N LYS A 223 5.90 24.95 -15.17
CA LYS A 223 5.30 23.92 -16.04
C LYS A 223 4.06 24.45 -16.76
N LYS A 224 3.77 23.88 -17.93
CA LYS A 224 2.55 24.20 -18.70
C LYS A 224 1.35 23.34 -18.29
N LEU A 225 1.60 22.17 -17.72
CA LEU A 225 0.56 21.25 -17.28
C LEU A 225 -0.20 21.83 -16.08
N LYS A 226 -1.54 21.72 -16.13
CA LYS A 226 -2.44 22.11 -15.04
C LYS A 226 -3.03 20.89 -14.38
N VAL A 227 -2.84 20.74 -13.08
CA VAL A 227 -3.12 19.53 -12.31
C VAL A 227 -4.25 19.76 -11.31
N VAL A 228 -5.27 18.92 -11.31
CA VAL A 228 -6.17 18.78 -10.16
C VAL A 228 -5.70 17.59 -9.32
N PHE A 229 -5.57 17.81 -8.03
CA PHE A 229 -5.09 16.79 -7.10
C PHE A 229 -6.12 16.48 -6.01
N THR A 230 -6.23 15.19 -5.66
CA THR A 230 -6.99 14.73 -4.49
C THR A 230 -6.25 13.62 -3.74
N PRO A 231 -6.09 13.73 -2.41
CA PRO A 231 -5.60 12.64 -1.55
C PRO A 231 -6.70 11.64 -1.19
N ILE A 232 -7.93 11.84 -1.64
CA ILE A 232 -9.13 11.06 -1.24
C ILE A 232 -9.17 10.88 0.31
N HIS A 233 -9.09 12.00 1.05
CA HIS A 233 -9.01 12.06 2.51
C HIS A 233 -7.78 11.37 3.14
N GLY A 234 -6.76 11.05 2.35
CA GLY A 234 -5.58 10.27 2.76
C GLY A 234 -4.36 11.09 3.14
N THR A 235 -3.24 10.38 3.25
CA THR A 235 -1.97 10.86 3.84
C THR A 235 -1.15 11.79 2.95
N SER A 236 -1.40 11.81 1.63
CA SER A 236 -0.65 12.63 0.67
C SER A 236 -1.01 14.12 0.66
N TYR A 237 -2.01 14.54 1.45
CA TYR A 237 -2.64 15.87 1.43
C TYR A 237 -1.67 17.06 1.58
N LYS A 238 -0.52 16.87 2.22
CA LYS A 238 0.53 17.90 2.33
C LYS A 238 1.65 17.69 1.31
N MET A 239 2.08 16.44 1.12
CA MET A 239 3.32 16.13 0.42
C MET A 239 3.22 16.34 -1.09
N ILE A 240 2.14 15.89 -1.73
CA ILE A 240 1.98 16.06 -3.19
C ILE A 240 1.76 17.54 -3.56
N PRO A 241 0.89 18.31 -2.89
CA PRO A 241 0.79 19.74 -3.15
C PRO A 241 2.14 20.48 -3.03
N SER A 242 2.91 20.21 -1.97
CA SER A 242 4.24 20.80 -1.80
C SER A 242 5.19 20.44 -2.95
N LEU A 243 5.17 19.19 -3.43
CA LEU A 243 5.99 18.79 -4.59
C LEU A 243 5.54 19.46 -5.89
N LEU A 244 4.23 19.55 -6.14
CA LEU A 244 3.70 20.22 -7.33
C LEU A 244 4.10 21.71 -7.35
N GLU A 245 4.01 22.39 -6.20
CA GLU A 245 4.45 23.77 -6.04
C GLU A 245 5.97 23.93 -6.28
N ASP A 246 6.76 23.10 -5.62
CA ASP A 246 8.23 23.09 -5.71
C ASP A 246 8.73 22.87 -7.15
N TYR A 247 8.02 22.06 -7.93
CA TYR A 247 8.37 21.76 -9.32
C TYR A 247 7.67 22.68 -10.34
N GLY A 248 6.94 23.71 -9.87
CA GLY A 248 6.40 24.78 -10.69
C GLY A 248 5.12 24.44 -11.46
N PHE A 249 4.36 23.46 -11.01
CA PHE A 249 3.05 23.13 -11.58
C PHE A 249 1.98 24.11 -11.11
N GLU A 250 1.09 24.52 -12.02
CA GLU A 250 -0.19 25.11 -11.66
C GLU A 250 -1.13 24.00 -11.23
N TYR A 251 -1.58 24.03 -9.97
CA TYR A 251 -2.46 22.99 -9.45
C TYR A 251 -3.65 23.55 -8.66
N LYS A 252 -4.69 22.74 -8.54
CA LYS A 252 -5.83 22.93 -7.64
C LYS A 252 -6.12 21.63 -6.91
N THR A 253 -6.54 21.76 -5.68
CA THR A 253 -6.91 20.64 -4.82
C THR A 253 -8.43 20.46 -4.76
N VAL A 254 -8.89 19.24 -4.58
CA VAL A 254 -10.28 18.96 -4.27
C VAL A 254 -10.48 19.21 -2.77
N GLU A 255 -10.84 20.45 -2.41
CA GLU A 255 -10.87 20.94 -1.02
C GLU A 255 -11.66 20.03 -0.08
N SER A 256 -12.82 19.50 -0.52
CA SER A 256 -13.64 18.57 0.28
C SER A 256 -12.94 17.25 0.60
N GLN A 257 -11.92 16.87 -0.13
CA GLN A 257 -11.14 15.65 0.05
C GLN A 257 -9.76 15.88 0.67
N MET A 258 -9.35 17.15 0.87
CA MET A 258 -8.06 17.49 1.48
C MET A 258 -8.02 17.27 2.99
N ILE A 259 -9.17 17.19 3.64
CA ILE A 259 -9.25 16.93 5.08
C ILE A 259 -9.16 15.43 5.32
N PRO A 260 -8.13 14.94 6.04
CA PRO A 260 -8.05 13.53 6.40
C PRO A 260 -9.27 13.09 7.23
N ASP A 261 -9.97 12.09 6.74
CA ASP A 261 -11.18 11.56 7.40
C ASP A 261 -11.33 10.06 7.14
N GLY A 262 -11.34 9.27 8.20
CA GLY A 262 -11.43 7.80 8.13
C GLY A 262 -12.81 7.27 7.68
N ASN A 263 -13.82 8.13 7.59
CA ASN A 263 -15.13 7.77 7.05
C ASN A 263 -15.23 7.94 5.53
N PHE A 264 -14.24 8.62 4.90
CA PHE A 264 -14.20 8.90 3.46
C PHE A 264 -15.52 9.44 2.89
N PRO A 265 -16.09 10.53 3.45
CA PRO A 265 -17.49 10.91 3.27
C PRO A 265 -17.88 11.32 1.84
N THR A 266 -16.90 11.50 0.95
CA THR A 266 -17.15 11.97 -0.43
C THR A 266 -17.02 10.85 -1.47
N VAL A 267 -16.74 9.61 -1.06
CA VAL A 267 -16.55 8.46 -1.95
C VAL A 267 -17.18 7.19 -1.36
N ILE A 268 -17.57 6.26 -2.20
CA ILE A 268 -18.05 4.94 -1.78
C ILE A 268 -16.85 4.08 -1.32
N SER A 269 -15.74 4.18 -2.05
CA SER A 269 -14.48 3.50 -1.76
C SER A 269 -13.33 4.47 -2.02
N PRO A 270 -12.35 4.61 -1.11
CA PRO A 270 -11.21 5.51 -1.32
C PRO A 270 -10.17 4.90 -2.27
N ASN A 271 -10.63 4.36 -3.40
CA ASN A 271 -9.81 3.65 -4.37
C ASN A 271 -9.61 4.50 -5.64
N PRO A 272 -8.41 5.04 -5.92
CA PRO A 272 -8.14 5.86 -7.10
C PRO A 272 -8.21 5.08 -8.43
N GLU A 273 -8.37 3.76 -8.39
CA GLU A 273 -8.65 2.91 -9.56
C GLU A 273 -10.08 3.08 -10.06
N GLU A 274 -10.98 3.55 -9.19
CA GLU A 274 -12.41 3.70 -9.46
C GLU A 274 -12.70 5.13 -9.93
N GLY A 275 -13.35 5.28 -11.08
CA GLY A 275 -13.71 6.60 -11.62
C GLY A 275 -14.61 7.43 -10.69
N GLU A 276 -15.38 6.77 -9.82
CA GLU A 276 -16.20 7.40 -8.79
C GLU A 276 -15.33 8.21 -7.80
N ALA A 277 -14.23 7.62 -7.33
CA ALA A 277 -13.33 8.27 -6.38
C ALA A 277 -12.66 9.55 -6.94
N LEU A 278 -12.49 9.64 -8.26
CA LEU A 278 -11.92 10.81 -8.95
C LEU A 278 -12.99 11.76 -9.50
N SER A 279 -14.28 11.46 -9.39
CA SER A 279 -15.37 12.18 -10.05
C SER A 279 -15.45 13.66 -9.68
N ILE A 280 -15.23 14.02 -8.40
CA ILE A 280 -15.20 15.42 -7.93
C ILE A 280 -14.02 16.15 -8.57
N GLY A 281 -12.83 15.52 -8.59
CA GLY A 281 -11.63 16.06 -9.23
C GLY A 281 -11.83 16.27 -10.73
N ILE A 282 -12.45 15.31 -11.42
CA ILE A 282 -12.77 15.41 -12.86
C ILE A 282 -13.76 16.57 -13.11
N SER A 283 -14.78 16.72 -12.28
CA SER A 283 -15.74 17.82 -12.39
C SER A 283 -15.06 19.18 -12.19
N LEU A 284 -14.15 19.27 -11.21
CA LEU A 284 -13.37 20.48 -10.96
C LEU A 284 -12.43 20.77 -12.14
N ALA A 285 -11.73 19.77 -12.67
CA ALA A 285 -10.84 19.90 -13.81
C ALA A 285 -11.58 20.35 -15.08
N LYS A 286 -12.75 19.82 -15.36
CA LYS A 286 -13.63 20.29 -16.45
C LYS A 286 -14.00 21.75 -16.27
N LYS A 287 -14.47 22.16 -15.08
CA LYS A 287 -14.87 23.53 -14.75
C LYS A 287 -13.73 24.54 -14.94
N LEU A 288 -12.51 24.19 -14.51
CA LEU A 288 -11.34 25.07 -14.53
C LEU A 288 -10.51 24.95 -15.82
N ASN A 289 -10.90 24.06 -16.72
CA ASN A 289 -10.14 23.72 -17.93
C ASN A 289 -8.70 23.24 -17.63
N TYR A 290 -8.55 22.36 -16.65
CA TYR A 290 -7.30 21.72 -16.26
C TYR A 290 -7.06 20.46 -17.09
N ASP A 291 -5.82 19.98 -17.11
CA ASP A 291 -5.36 18.96 -18.06
C ASP A 291 -5.47 17.55 -17.52
N ILE A 292 -5.21 17.37 -16.21
CA ILE A 292 -5.20 16.06 -15.57
C ILE A 292 -5.80 16.13 -14.17
N VAL A 293 -6.27 14.97 -13.71
CA VAL A 293 -6.60 14.71 -12.31
C VAL A 293 -5.69 13.62 -11.80
N VAL A 294 -5.09 13.83 -10.64
CA VAL A 294 -4.29 12.84 -9.91
C VAL A 294 -4.95 12.58 -8.57
N GLY A 295 -5.17 11.32 -8.24
CA GLY A 295 -5.68 10.90 -6.92
C GLY A 295 -4.84 9.79 -6.32
N THR A 296 -4.73 9.76 -4.99
CA THR A 296 -4.03 8.68 -4.26
C THR A 296 -4.97 7.98 -3.29
N ASP A 297 -4.67 6.72 -2.98
CA ASP A 297 -5.36 6.01 -1.91
C ASP A 297 -4.95 6.54 -0.51
N PRO A 298 -5.68 6.16 0.56
CA PRO A 298 -5.48 6.75 1.88
C PRO A 298 -4.07 6.64 2.44
N ASP A 299 -3.34 5.56 2.20
CA ASP A 299 -1.97 5.37 2.67
C ASP A 299 -0.91 5.70 1.61
N SER A 300 -1.35 6.24 0.46
CA SER A 300 -0.52 6.84 -0.60
C SER A 300 0.55 5.89 -1.16
N ASP A 301 0.20 4.61 -1.29
CA ASP A 301 1.02 3.63 -1.99
C ASP A 301 0.53 3.40 -3.45
N ARG A 302 -0.70 3.82 -3.79
CA ARG A 302 -1.29 3.77 -5.14
C ARG A 302 -1.78 5.13 -5.59
N PHE A 303 -1.76 5.35 -6.90
CA PHE A 303 -2.30 6.58 -7.49
C PHE A 303 -3.05 6.27 -8.79
N GLY A 304 -4.12 7.01 -9.04
CA GLY A 304 -4.88 6.96 -10.29
C GLY A 304 -4.83 8.30 -11.00
N ILE A 305 -4.95 8.27 -12.33
CA ILE A 305 -4.96 9.47 -13.14
C ILE A 305 -6.10 9.47 -14.15
N ALA A 306 -6.69 10.65 -14.36
CA ALA A 306 -7.57 10.92 -15.48
C ALA A 306 -6.97 12.02 -16.34
N ILE A 307 -6.83 11.78 -17.64
CA ILE A 307 -6.25 12.71 -18.61
C ILE A 307 -7.34 13.34 -19.47
N LYS A 308 -7.19 14.63 -19.77
CA LYS A 308 -8.09 15.32 -20.66
C LYS A 308 -7.87 14.88 -22.11
N GLN A 309 -8.97 14.46 -22.75
CA GLN A 309 -9.01 14.15 -24.17
C GLN A 309 -10.22 14.85 -24.80
N ASN A 310 -9.98 15.85 -25.65
CA ASN A 310 -10.98 16.80 -26.09
C ASN A 310 -11.65 17.50 -24.89
N ASN A 311 -12.95 17.35 -24.68
CA ASN A 311 -13.69 17.91 -23.54
C ASN A 311 -14.03 16.86 -22.48
N GLU A 312 -13.55 15.64 -22.62
CA GLU A 312 -13.79 14.54 -21.67
C GLU A 312 -12.51 14.15 -20.94
N PHE A 313 -12.66 13.41 -19.85
CA PHE A 313 -11.56 12.83 -19.10
C PHE A 313 -11.57 11.31 -19.25
N ILE A 314 -10.41 10.74 -19.54
CA ILE A 314 -10.18 9.30 -19.68
C ILE A 314 -9.33 8.83 -18.51
N LEU A 315 -9.84 7.88 -17.75
CA LEU A 315 -9.09 7.22 -16.68
C LEU A 315 -8.11 6.23 -17.33
N LEU A 316 -6.81 6.38 -17.05
CA LEU A 316 -5.80 5.40 -17.43
C LEU A 316 -5.73 4.29 -16.39
N ASN A 317 -5.68 3.03 -16.82
CA ASN A 317 -5.49 1.92 -15.91
C ASN A 317 -4.02 1.79 -15.48
N GLY A 318 -3.76 0.95 -14.45
CA GLY A 318 -2.41 0.79 -13.90
C GLY A 318 -1.39 0.29 -14.91
N ASN A 319 -1.78 -0.62 -15.82
CA ASN A 319 -0.89 -1.07 -16.90
C ASN A 319 -0.50 0.07 -17.85
N GLN A 320 -1.46 0.88 -18.27
CA GLN A 320 -1.21 2.02 -19.16
C GLN A 320 -0.30 3.07 -18.51
N THR A 321 -0.58 3.39 -17.24
CA THR A 321 0.23 4.35 -16.49
C THR A 321 1.66 3.83 -16.30
N MET A 322 1.82 2.55 -15.92
CA MET A 322 3.12 1.89 -15.77
C MET A 322 3.92 1.91 -17.07
N VAL A 323 3.30 1.60 -18.21
CA VAL A 323 3.96 1.61 -19.52
C VAL A 323 4.50 3.00 -19.86
N LEU A 324 3.71 4.05 -19.66
CA LEU A 324 4.15 5.43 -19.87
C LEU A 324 5.37 5.80 -19.00
N MET A 325 5.35 5.41 -17.74
CA MET A 325 6.41 5.72 -16.79
C MET A 325 7.69 4.93 -17.10
N LEU A 326 7.57 3.65 -17.45
CA LEU A 326 8.72 2.82 -17.84
C LEU A 326 9.37 3.32 -19.14
N ASP A 327 8.58 3.62 -20.18
CA ASP A 327 9.10 4.17 -21.45
C ASP A 327 9.86 5.47 -21.23
N TYR A 328 9.33 6.32 -20.34
CA TYR A 328 9.98 7.60 -19.99
C TYR A 328 11.30 7.40 -19.26
N LEU A 329 11.29 6.63 -18.17
CA LEU A 329 12.49 6.42 -17.35
C LEU A 329 13.61 5.75 -18.13
N LEU A 330 13.29 4.78 -18.98
CA LEU A 330 14.26 4.09 -19.83
C LEU A 330 14.84 5.00 -20.92
N LYS A 331 14.08 5.97 -21.41
CA LYS A 331 14.61 7.00 -22.34
C LYS A 331 15.52 8.02 -21.65
N LYS A 332 15.26 8.35 -20.38
CA LYS A 332 16.11 9.29 -19.61
C LYS A 332 17.44 8.66 -19.16
N ASN A 333 17.47 7.38 -18.93
CA ASN A 333 18.69 6.63 -18.64
C ASN A 333 19.02 5.75 -19.85
N THR A 334 20.07 6.06 -20.57
CA THR A 334 20.47 5.32 -21.80
C THR A 334 21.48 4.20 -21.52
N ASN A 335 22.06 4.13 -20.34
CA ASN A 335 22.97 3.06 -19.96
C ASN A 335 22.24 2.05 -19.06
N HIS A 336 21.77 0.98 -19.68
CA HIS A 336 21.05 -0.12 -19.00
C HIS A 336 21.94 -1.33 -18.70
N LYS A 337 23.25 -1.22 -18.92
CA LYS A 337 24.19 -2.28 -18.57
C LYS A 337 24.10 -2.53 -17.06
N ASN A 338 23.71 -3.73 -16.66
CA ASN A 338 23.48 -4.10 -15.28
C ASN A 338 22.23 -3.49 -14.59
N SER A 339 21.26 -3.01 -15.38
CA SER A 339 20.00 -2.48 -14.85
C SER A 339 18.84 -3.46 -15.05
N PHE A 340 17.83 -3.38 -14.18
CA PHE A 340 16.61 -4.16 -14.34
C PHE A 340 15.34 -3.34 -14.07
N ILE A 341 14.25 -3.78 -14.69
CA ILE A 341 12.88 -3.38 -14.37
C ILE A 341 12.14 -4.58 -13.79
N ALA A 342 11.12 -4.35 -12.98
CA ALA A 342 10.38 -5.44 -12.34
C ALA A 342 8.87 -5.27 -12.47
N SER A 343 8.14 -6.40 -12.55
CA SER A 343 6.68 -6.42 -12.53
C SER A 343 6.15 -7.78 -12.10
N THR A 344 4.83 -7.96 -12.20
CA THR A 344 4.17 -9.21 -11.85
C THR A 344 3.70 -9.95 -13.10
N VAL A 345 3.56 -11.27 -12.98
CA VAL A 345 3.08 -12.14 -14.09
C VAL A 345 1.64 -11.86 -14.52
N VAL A 346 0.87 -11.08 -13.73
CA VAL A 346 -0.52 -10.70 -14.04
C VAL A 346 -0.62 -9.30 -14.66
N SER A 347 0.49 -8.56 -14.71
CA SER A 347 0.58 -7.27 -15.38
C SER A 347 0.71 -7.44 -16.90
N THR A 348 0.62 -6.33 -17.65
CA THR A 348 0.67 -6.38 -19.11
C THR A 348 1.96 -7.01 -19.66
N PRO A 349 1.90 -7.98 -20.58
CA PRO A 349 3.09 -8.52 -21.25
C PRO A 349 3.87 -7.49 -22.09
N MET A 350 3.31 -6.31 -22.32
CA MET A 350 3.98 -5.21 -23.03
C MET A 350 5.30 -4.82 -22.37
N ILE A 351 5.43 -5.03 -21.06
CA ILE A 351 6.66 -4.73 -20.31
C ILE A 351 7.84 -5.55 -20.81
N GLU A 352 7.63 -6.81 -21.19
CA GLU A 352 8.68 -7.65 -21.78
C GLU A 352 9.20 -7.08 -23.11
N LYS A 353 8.31 -6.51 -23.92
CA LYS A 353 8.69 -5.82 -25.15
C LYS A 353 9.45 -4.53 -24.88
N ILE A 354 9.02 -3.78 -23.85
CA ILE A 354 9.73 -2.58 -23.40
C ILE A 354 11.15 -2.95 -22.97
N ALA A 355 11.30 -3.96 -22.14
CA ALA A 355 12.59 -4.44 -21.67
C ALA A 355 13.50 -4.84 -22.81
N LYS A 356 13.00 -5.69 -23.72
CA LYS A 356 13.76 -6.19 -24.88
C LYS A 356 14.25 -5.07 -25.80
N LEU A 357 13.37 -4.10 -26.13
CA LEU A 357 13.74 -3.02 -27.06
C LEU A 357 14.64 -1.96 -26.44
N ASN A 358 14.73 -1.90 -25.13
CA ASN A 358 15.63 -0.98 -24.41
C ASN A 358 16.88 -1.70 -23.84
N ASN A 359 17.08 -2.99 -24.13
CA ASN A 359 18.20 -3.81 -23.65
C ASN A 359 18.35 -3.74 -22.13
N VAL A 360 17.23 -3.80 -21.39
CA VAL A 360 17.18 -3.86 -19.93
C VAL A 360 16.65 -5.21 -19.49
N GLU A 361 17.20 -5.77 -18.43
CA GLU A 361 16.69 -7.01 -17.85
C GLU A 361 15.27 -6.80 -17.28
N ILE A 362 14.40 -7.79 -17.41
CA ILE A 362 13.08 -7.81 -16.75
C ILE A 362 13.04 -8.94 -15.72
N MET A 363 12.58 -8.63 -14.52
CA MET A 363 12.31 -9.61 -13.47
C MET A 363 10.80 -9.65 -13.21
N LEU A 364 10.20 -10.84 -13.36
CA LEU A 364 8.78 -11.06 -13.11
C LEU A 364 8.58 -11.86 -11.81
N SER A 365 7.60 -11.43 -11.03
CA SER A 365 7.22 -12.09 -9.77
C SER A 365 5.75 -12.53 -9.78
N LEU A 366 5.38 -13.29 -8.76
CA LEU A 366 3.97 -13.45 -8.39
C LEU A 366 3.37 -12.11 -7.97
N THR A 367 2.03 -12.03 -7.94
CA THR A 367 1.29 -10.85 -7.48
C THR A 367 1.71 -10.41 -6.08
N GLY A 368 1.92 -9.12 -5.93
CA GLY A 368 2.27 -8.45 -4.68
C GLY A 368 3.62 -7.75 -4.74
N PHE A 369 3.59 -6.45 -4.51
CA PHE A 369 4.75 -5.55 -4.65
C PHE A 369 5.94 -5.91 -3.74
N LYS A 370 5.68 -6.64 -2.65
CA LYS A 370 6.71 -7.18 -1.75
C LYS A 370 7.77 -8.00 -2.49
N TRP A 371 7.40 -8.65 -3.59
CA TRP A 371 8.35 -9.41 -4.40
C TRP A 371 9.27 -8.50 -5.21
N ILE A 372 8.75 -7.36 -5.67
CA ILE A 372 9.59 -6.34 -6.33
C ILE A 372 10.59 -5.76 -5.31
N GLY A 373 10.11 -5.40 -4.09
CA GLY A 373 10.98 -4.99 -2.99
C GLY A 373 12.06 -6.02 -2.67
N LYS A 374 11.69 -7.32 -2.65
CA LYS A 374 12.64 -8.41 -2.45
C LYS A 374 13.67 -8.50 -3.58
N MET A 375 13.28 -8.37 -4.85
CA MET A 375 14.22 -8.39 -5.97
C MET A 375 15.27 -7.28 -5.85
N ILE A 376 14.87 -6.08 -5.49
CA ILE A 376 15.81 -4.97 -5.28
C ILE A 376 16.85 -5.33 -4.19
N ASN A 377 16.43 -6.04 -3.16
CA ASN A 377 17.29 -6.44 -2.05
C ASN A 377 18.16 -7.67 -2.38
N ASP A 378 17.65 -8.61 -3.18
CA ASP A 378 18.35 -9.83 -3.56
C ASP A 378 19.45 -9.59 -4.62
N PHE A 379 19.34 -8.50 -5.41
CA PHE A 379 20.28 -8.14 -6.47
C PHE A 379 20.88 -6.75 -6.25
N PRO A 380 21.58 -6.52 -5.13
CA PRO A 380 22.11 -5.19 -4.78
C PRO A 380 23.20 -4.70 -5.75
N GLU A 381 23.79 -5.60 -6.53
CA GLU A 381 24.76 -5.27 -7.58
C GLU A 381 24.11 -4.73 -8.85
N LYS A 382 22.79 -4.84 -9.00
CA LYS A 382 22.04 -4.34 -10.16
C LYS A 382 21.32 -3.03 -9.86
N ASP A 383 21.27 -2.17 -10.85
CA ASP A 383 20.56 -0.91 -10.78
C ASP A 383 19.07 -1.12 -11.04
N PHE A 384 18.22 -1.03 -10.02
CA PHE A 384 16.78 -1.01 -10.18
C PHE A 384 16.33 0.32 -10.80
N VAL A 385 15.75 0.28 -11.99
CA VAL A 385 15.22 1.46 -12.67
C VAL A 385 13.83 1.78 -12.16
N ALA A 386 12.91 0.84 -12.32
CA ALA A 386 11.51 0.97 -11.88
C ALA A 386 10.78 -0.37 -11.91
N GLY A 387 9.63 -0.41 -11.24
CA GLY A 387 8.71 -1.53 -11.29
C GLY A 387 7.29 -1.13 -10.95
N GLY A 388 6.33 -1.94 -11.36
CA GLY A 388 4.93 -1.64 -11.12
C GLY A 388 4.02 -2.86 -11.24
N GLU A 389 2.78 -2.65 -10.83
CA GLU A 389 1.70 -3.62 -10.91
C GLU A 389 0.51 -3.01 -11.65
N GLU A 390 -0.31 -3.87 -12.26
CA GLU A 390 -1.58 -3.49 -12.89
C GLU A 390 -2.54 -2.77 -11.92
N SER A 391 -2.36 -3.01 -10.62
CA SER A 391 -3.15 -2.44 -9.52
C SER A 391 -2.64 -1.06 -9.07
N TYR A 392 -2.20 -0.24 -10.01
CA TYR A 392 -1.86 1.19 -9.80
C TYR A 392 -0.70 1.47 -8.83
N GLY A 393 0.07 0.45 -8.49
CA GLY A 393 1.29 0.58 -7.71
C GLY A 393 2.51 0.75 -8.60
N PHE A 394 3.37 1.73 -8.31
CA PHE A 394 4.61 1.97 -9.04
C PHE A 394 5.71 2.44 -8.10
N LEU A 395 6.95 2.10 -8.45
CA LEU A 395 8.16 2.51 -7.76
C LEU A 395 9.26 2.79 -8.79
N PHE A 396 10.05 3.82 -8.58
CA PHE A 396 11.28 4.08 -9.32
C PHE A 396 12.41 4.49 -8.37
N GLY A 397 13.63 4.15 -8.75
CA GLY A 397 14.77 4.29 -7.85
C GLY A 397 14.70 3.30 -6.67
N ASP A 398 15.75 3.30 -5.86
CA ASP A 398 15.94 2.27 -4.83
C ASP A 398 15.85 2.79 -3.38
N PHE A 399 15.40 4.03 -3.18
CA PHE A 399 15.34 4.65 -1.85
C PHE A 399 14.14 4.19 -1.01
N VAL A 400 13.06 3.71 -1.64
CA VAL A 400 11.90 3.05 -1.04
C VAL A 400 11.87 1.58 -1.46
N ARG A 401 11.16 0.70 -0.75
CA ARG A 401 11.02 -0.74 -1.06
C ARG A 401 9.59 -1.20 -1.19
N ASP A 402 8.66 -0.26 -1.33
CA ASP A 402 7.24 -0.50 -1.64
C ASP A 402 6.78 0.56 -2.65
N LYS A 403 5.56 0.42 -3.13
CA LYS A 403 4.90 1.37 -4.01
C LYS A 403 4.94 2.79 -3.45
N ASP A 404 5.16 3.76 -4.29
CA ASP A 404 5.32 5.15 -3.90
C ASP A 404 4.46 6.08 -4.76
N ALA A 405 3.24 6.37 -4.30
CA ALA A 405 2.35 7.28 -5.00
C ALA A 405 2.81 8.74 -4.94
N ILE A 406 3.61 9.13 -3.93
CA ILE A 406 4.11 10.51 -3.81
C ILE A 406 5.07 10.80 -4.99
N ALA A 407 6.10 9.98 -5.13
CA ALA A 407 7.08 10.10 -6.21
C ALA A 407 6.44 9.88 -7.59
N SER A 408 5.59 8.85 -7.70
CA SER A 408 4.94 8.46 -8.96
C SER A 408 3.98 9.52 -9.48
N SER A 409 3.24 10.21 -8.60
CA SER A 409 2.36 11.32 -8.98
C SER A 409 3.12 12.49 -9.60
N LEU A 410 4.27 12.84 -9.04
CA LEU A 410 5.11 13.89 -9.62
C LEU A 410 5.71 13.44 -10.96
N LEU A 411 6.20 12.20 -11.06
CA LEU A 411 6.79 11.68 -12.28
C LEU A 411 5.78 11.66 -13.44
N ILE A 412 4.55 11.23 -13.22
CA ILE A 412 3.53 11.23 -14.29
C ILE A 412 3.14 12.65 -14.70
N CYS A 413 3.12 13.62 -13.76
CA CYS A 413 2.91 15.02 -14.10
C CYS A 413 4.04 15.56 -15.00
N GLU A 414 5.30 15.22 -14.72
CA GLU A 414 6.45 15.58 -15.57
C GLU A 414 6.35 14.99 -16.97
N ILE A 415 6.00 13.72 -17.08
CA ILE A 415 5.80 13.04 -18.37
C ILE A 415 4.76 13.78 -19.21
N LEU A 416 3.60 14.06 -18.61
CA LEU A 416 2.50 14.73 -19.31
C LEU A 416 2.80 16.21 -19.59
N ASN A 417 3.62 16.88 -18.75
CA ASN A 417 4.10 18.22 -19.04
C ASN A 417 4.98 18.23 -20.30
N GLU A 418 5.92 17.30 -20.45
CA GLU A 418 6.74 17.22 -21.68
C GLU A 418 5.89 16.95 -22.93
N VAL A 419 4.81 16.15 -22.79
CA VAL A 419 3.86 15.91 -23.90
C VAL A 419 3.13 17.22 -24.27
N LYS A 420 2.67 17.98 -23.28
CA LYS A 420 1.98 19.25 -23.47
C LYS A 420 2.89 20.30 -24.09
N GLU A 421 4.16 20.38 -23.66
CA GLU A 421 5.14 21.29 -24.24
C GLU A 421 5.40 21.06 -25.73
N LYS A 422 5.29 19.80 -26.16
CA LYS A 422 5.38 19.39 -27.56
C LYS A 422 4.06 19.56 -28.34
N ASN A 423 3.03 20.15 -27.72
CA ASN A 423 1.66 20.30 -28.25
C ASN A 423 1.04 18.98 -28.74
N LYS A 424 1.37 17.87 -28.08
CA LYS A 424 0.80 16.54 -28.34
C LYS A 424 -0.39 16.24 -27.42
N SER A 425 -1.31 15.40 -27.88
CA SER A 425 -2.35 14.83 -27.02
C SER A 425 -1.74 13.84 -26.04
N PHE A 426 -2.23 13.80 -24.80
CA PHE A 426 -1.80 12.85 -23.77
C PHE A 426 -2.05 11.40 -24.21
N LEU A 427 -3.20 11.15 -24.87
CA LEU A 427 -3.52 9.83 -25.41
C LEU A 427 -2.54 9.40 -26.52
N ASN A 428 -2.05 10.35 -27.34
CA ASN A 428 -1.07 10.04 -28.38
C ASN A 428 0.24 9.51 -27.79
N GLN A 429 0.64 9.92 -26.59
CA GLN A 429 1.83 9.36 -25.93
C GLN A 429 1.65 7.86 -25.65
N LEU A 430 0.44 7.44 -25.24
CA LEU A 430 0.12 6.03 -25.04
C LEU A 430 0.04 5.28 -26.40
N ILE A 431 -0.53 5.92 -27.41
CA ILE A 431 -0.57 5.37 -28.79
C ILE A 431 0.84 5.17 -29.34
N ASP A 432 1.76 6.14 -29.13
CA ASP A 432 3.16 6.01 -29.50
C ASP A 432 3.82 4.79 -28.83
N CYS A 433 3.47 4.50 -27.57
CA CYS A 433 3.92 3.28 -26.91
C CYS A 433 3.33 2.02 -27.56
N TYR A 434 2.05 2.01 -27.92
CA TYR A 434 1.43 0.88 -28.62
C TYR A 434 2.04 0.65 -30.00
N ILE A 435 2.35 1.70 -30.75
CA ILE A 435 3.03 1.60 -32.06
C ILE A 435 4.44 1.00 -31.86
N LYS A 436 5.16 1.44 -30.85
CA LYS A 436 6.54 1.01 -30.60
C LYS A 436 6.66 -0.41 -30.05
N TYR A 437 5.78 -0.77 -29.12
CA TYR A 437 5.89 -2.01 -28.32
C TYR A 437 4.86 -3.08 -28.67
N GLY A 438 3.83 -2.74 -29.43
CA GLY A 438 2.68 -3.58 -29.74
C GLY A 438 1.45 -3.19 -28.91
N PHE A 439 0.27 -3.53 -29.42
CA PHE A 439 -1.01 -3.26 -28.77
C PHE A 439 -1.40 -4.42 -27.87
N TYR A 440 -1.52 -4.13 -26.57
CA TYR A 440 -1.99 -5.07 -25.56
C TYR A 440 -3.26 -4.50 -24.90
N LYS A 441 -4.25 -5.34 -24.67
CA LYS A 441 -5.52 -4.94 -24.04
C LYS A 441 -5.91 -5.97 -23.00
N GLU A 442 -5.83 -5.57 -21.77
CA GLU A 442 -6.23 -6.36 -20.61
C GLU A 442 -7.62 -5.94 -20.14
N LYS A 443 -8.35 -6.86 -19.51
CA LYS A 443 -9.63 -6.58 -18.87
C LYS A 443 -9.67 -7.21 -17.48
N LEU A 444 -9.90 -6.39 -16.46
CA LEU A 444 -10.20 -6.86 -15.12
C LEU A 444 -11.66 -7.28 -15.03
N VAL A 445 -11.90 -8.50 -14.53
CA VAL A 445 -13.24 -8.99 -14.18
C VAL A 445 -13.28 -9.24 -12.68
N THR A 446 -14.07 -8.46 -11.96
CA THR A 446 -14.18 -8.54 -10.51
C THR A 446 -15.54 -9.08 -10.08
N LYS A 447 -15.54 -9.97 -9.08
CA LYS A 447 -16.76 -10.44 -8.41
C LYS A 447 -16.57 -10.36 -6.90
N LYS A 448 -17.36 -9.51 -6.25
CA LYS A 448 -17.36 -9.39 -4.78
C LYS A 448 -18.33 -10.38 -4.19
N LEU A 449 -17.86 -11.22 -3.26
CA LEU A 449 -18.65 -12.16 -2.46
C LEU A 449 -18.35 -11.90 -0.99
N THR A 450 -19.36 -11.83 -0.14
CA THR A 450 -19.25 -11.42 1.27
C THR A 450 -19.62 -12.56 2.22
N GLY A 451 -19.14 -12.49 3.46
CA GLY A 451 -19.44 -13.43 4.54
C GLY A 451 -18.81 -14.82 4.36
N LEU A 452 -19.14 -15.73 5.28
CA LEU A 452 -18.61 -17.10 5.28
C LEU A 452 -18.98 -17.90 4.02
N ASP A 453 -20.19 -17.73 3.52
CA ASP A 453 -20.64 -18.42 2.29
C ASP A 453 -19.96 -17.85 1.04
N GLY A 454 -19.72 -16.54 1.00
CA GLY A 454 -18.90 -15.93 -0.03
C GLY A 454 -17.50 -16.52 -0.07
N ARG A 455 -16.85 -16.69 1.09
CA ARG A 455 -15.52 -17.31 1.22
C ARG A 455 -15.52 -18.77 0.75
N LYS A 456 -16.53 -19.59 1.15
CA LYS A 456 -16.67 -20.97 0.67
C LYS A 456 -16.78 -21.02 -0.85
N LYS A 457 -17.55 -20.11 -1.43
CA LYS A 457 -17.76 -20.07 -2.88
C LYS A 457 -16.50 -19.65 -3.62
N ILE A 458 -15.70 -18.68 -3.10
CA ILE A 458 -14.40 -18.28 -3.65
C ILE A 458 -13.45 -19.49 -3.65
N ASN A 459 -13.31 -20.19 -2.50
CA ASN A 459 -12.44 -21.36 -2.39
C ASN A 459 -12.86 -22.44 -3.41
N SER A 460 -14.15 -22.74 -3.51
CA SER A 460 -14.66 -23.71 -4.50
C SER A 460 -14.36 -23.33 -5.95
N ILE A 461 -14.41 -22.04 -6.28
CA ILE A 461 -14.04 -21.54 -7.63
C ILE A 461 -12.55 -21.75 -7.86
N THR A 462 -11.70 -21.40 -6.90
CA THR A 462 -10.24 -21.54 -6.99
C THR A 462 -9.85 -23.02 -7.15
N ASP A 463 -10.38 -23.92 -6.31
CA ASP A 463 -10.13 -25.37 -6.38
C ASP A 463 -10.54 -25.96 -7.76
N ASN A 464 -11.66 -25.50 -8.31
CA ASN A 464 -12.11 -25.94 -9.63
C ASN A 464 -11.18 -25.45 -10.76
N ILE A 465 -10.70 -24.21 -10.68
CA ILE A 465 -9.72 -23.67 -11.66
C ILE A 465 -8.43 -24.48 -11.59
N GLU A 466 -7.90 -24.75 -10.40
CA GLU A 466 -6.70 -25.56 -10.22
C GLU A 466 -6.83 -26.97 -10.81
N ARG A 467 -7.97 -27.63 -10.55
CA ARG A 467 -8.27 -28.97 -11.15
C ARG A 467 -8.31 -28.94 -12.67
N ILE A 468 -8.89 -27.88 -13.26
CA ILE A 468 -8.96 -27.72 -14.72
C ILE A 468 -7.56 -27.51 -15.30
N LEU A 469 -6.74 -26.67 -14.65
CA LEU A 469 -5.36 -26.41 -15.06
C LEU A 469 -4.49 -27.65 -14.96
N GLN A 470 -4.58 -28.42 -13.87
CA GLN A 470 -3.85 -29.68 -13.69
C GLN A 470 -4.21 -30.70 -14.77
N LYS A 471 -5.51 -30.85 -15.09
CA LYS A 471 -5.96 -31.73 -16.19
C LYS A 471 -5.43 -31.30 -17.56
N LYS A 472 -5.42 -29.98 -17.86
CA LYS A 472 -4.87 -29.48 -19.12
C LYS A 472 -3.36 -29.66 -19.21
N LEU A 473 -2.62 -29.43 -18.11
CA LEU A 473 -1.17 -29.66 -18.06
C LEU A 473 -0.83 -31.15 -18.26
N ALA A 474 -1.58 -32.06 -17.65
CA ALA A 474 -1.39 -33.50 -17.85
C ALA A 474 -1.61 -33.94 -19.29
N ILE A 475 -2.57 -33.32 -20.02
CA ILE A 475 -2.83 -33.61 -21.44
C ILE A 475 -1.72 -33.05 -22.35
N VAL A 476 -1.08 -31.94 -21.99
CA VAL A 476 0.01 -31.32 -22.78
C VAL A 476 1.34 -32.05 -22.57
N MET A 477 1.51 -32.73 -21.43
CA MET A 477 2.74 -33.47 -21.06
C MET A 477 2.68 -34.96 -21.44
N SER A 478 1.51 -35.46 -21.89
CA SER A 478 1.32 -36.81 -22.47
C SER A 478 1.39 -36.77 -24.00
#